data_1b5edf355651533edacc043ac5baea02
#
_entry.id   1b5edf355651533edacc043ac5baea02
#
_cell.length_a   1.000
_cell.length_b   1.000
_cell.length_c   1.000
_cell.angle_alpha   90.00
_cell.angle_beta   90.00
_cell.angle_gamma   90.00
#
_symmetry.space_group_name_H-M   'P 1'
#
loop_
_entity.id
_entity.type
_entity.pdbx_description
1 polymer ?
#
loop_
_entity_poly.entity_id
_entity_poly.type
_entity_poly.pdbx_seq_one_letter_code
_entity_poly.pdbx_strand_id
1 'polypeptide(L)'
;MSIQVLTVLGSTGSIGVNTLDVVARHPDRFRIFALAGHKQTAKLARQCIQFRPDFAVVADESAAADLKAILTAEGCPTEVLSGRQALIDVASAGEVDGVMCAIVGAAGLPSALAAAQKGKAIYLANKETLVVAGELFMETARANGARVLPIDSEHNAVFQVLPRDYEAGLDAHGIDSIILTASGGPFLDKDLTEFDSITPEQAVKHPNWSMGRKISVDSATMMNKGLELIEAHWLFACPPDKLEVVIHPQSVVHSMVRYRDGSVLAQLGNPDMRTPIAYCLGLPERISSGVAPLDFETLSALTFRRPDLRRFPCLRLAYEAMNAGGMAPCVLNAANETAVEAFLNKEIRFTDIAPVIAHCLEQKFSDGLNNLESLLAQDGYARKQARDYINGLAK
;
A
#
# COMPACT_ATOMS: atom_id res chain seq x y z
N MET A 1 2.53 3.11 -30.28
CA MET A 1 2.27 3.80 -29.00
C MET A 1 3.52 4.55 -28.60
N SER A 2 3.42 5.70 -27.92
CA SER A 2 4.59 6.38 -27.34
C SER A 2 5.13 5.56 -26.17
N ILE A 3 6.45 5.56 -25.96
CA ILE A 3 7.08 4.95 -24.80
C ILE A 3 6.65 5.73 -23.56
N GLN A 4 6.13 5.02 -22.55
CA GLN A 4 5.75 5.62 -21.28
C GLN A 4 6.97 5.75 -20.36
N VAL A 5 7.16 6.93 -19.80
CA VAL A 5 8.30 7.27 -18.94
C VAL A 5 7.90 7.16 -17.48
N LEU A 6 8.63 6.35 -16.71
CA LEU A 6 8.25 5.98 -15.34
C LEU A 6 9.30 6.38 -14.31
N THR A 7 8.84 6.89 -13.18
CA THR A 7 9.59 6.95 -11.92
C THR A 7 9.12 5.84 -10.98
N VAL A 8 10.06 5.08 -10.38
CA VAL A 8 9.75 4.01 -9.44
C VAL A 8 10.27 4.37 -8.06
N LEU A 9 9.39 4.82 -7.19
CA LEU A 9 9.67 5.14 -5.79
C LEU A 9 9.60 3.85 -4.95
N GLY A 10 10.70 3.49 -4.28
CA GLY A 10 10.81 2.24 -3.54
C GLY A 10 11.20 1.03 -4.42
N SER A 11 12.03 1.24 -5.44
CA SER A 11 12.42 0.24 -6.45
C SER A 11 13.07 -1.01 -5.86
N THR A 12 13.73 -0.91 -4.72
CA THR A 12 14.40 -2.03 -4.04
C THR A 12 13.47 -2.88 -3.19
N GLY A 13 12.22 -2.42 -2.93
CA GLY A 13 11.17 -3.16 -2.25
C GLY A 13 10.52 -4.23 -3.14
N SER A 14 9.58 -5.00 -2.57
CA SER A 14 8.88 -6.07 -3.30
C SER A 14 8.13 -5.53 -4.51
N ILE A 15 7.33 -4.47 -4.34
CA ILE A 15 6.56 -3.86 -5.43
C ILE A 15 7.48 -3.30 -6.51
N GLY A 16 8.54 -2.57 -6.11
CA GLY A 16 9.49 -2.02 -7.07
C GLY A 16 10.19 -3.08 -7.90
N VAL A 17 10.59 -4.20 -7.30
CA VAL A 17 11.20 -5.34 -8.02
C VAL A 17 10.21 -5.95 -9.01
N ASN A 18 8.96 -6.19 -8.59
CA ASN A 18 7.92 -6.72 -9.46
C ASN A 18 7.58 -5.73 -10.59
N THR A 19 7.60 -4.43 -10.32
CA THR A 19 7.41 -3.39 -11.34
C THR A 19 8.52 -3.47 -12.39
N LEU A 20 9.77 -3.57 -11.96
CA LEU A 20 10.90 -3.67 -12.87
C LEU A 20 10.93 -5.00 -13.65
N ASP A 21 10.44 -6.11 -13.07
CA ASP A 21 10.25 -7.36 -13.81
C ASP A 21 9.23 -7.21 -14.94
N VAL A 22 8.08 -6.55 -14.68
CA VAL A 22 7.09 -6.27 -15.72
C VAL A 22 7.65 -5.32 -16.79
N VAL A 23 8.31 -4.25 -16.38
CA VAL A 23 8.95 -3.28 -17.32
C VAL A 23 9.97 -3.96 -18.21
N ALA A 24 10.81 -4.84 -17.67
CA ALA A 24 11.83 -5.57 -18.44
C ALA A 24 11.24 -6.49 -19.51
N ARG A 25 9.99 -6.92 -19.36
CA ARG A 25 9.27 -7.75 -20.36
C ARG A 25 8.72 -6.91 -21.54
N HIS A 26 8.65 -5.59 -21.38
CA HIS A 26 8.06 -4.67 -22.35
C HIS A 26 8.98 -3.47 -22.62
N PRO A 27 10.23 -3.69 -23.10
CA PRO A 27 11.21 -2.63 -23.30
C PRO A 27 10.82 -1.62 -24.40
N ASP A 28 9.91 -2.02 -25.27
CA ASP A 28 9.33 -1.18 -26.33
C ASP A 28 8.21 -0.24 -25.82
N ARG A 29 7.73 -0.44 -24.60
CA ARG A 29 6.61 0.31 -24.02
C ARG A 29 7.02 1.24 -22.89
N PHE A 30 8.09 0.92 -22.16
CA PHE A 30 8.46 1.62 -20.92
C PHE A 30 9.92 2.06 -20.92
N ARG A 31 10.17 3.25 -20.39
CA ARG A 31 11.50 3.77 -20.03
C ARG A 31 11.49 4.18 -18.56
N ILE A 32 12.53 3.88 -17.85
CA ILE A 32 12.71 4.34 -16.47
C ILE A 32 13.44 5.68 -16.47
N PHE A 33 12.80 6.70 -15.88
CA PHE A 33 13.39 8.00 -15.64
C PHE A 33 14.17 8.02 -14.32
N ALA A 34 13.54 7.54 -13.24
CA ALA A 34 14.20 7.51 -11.93
C ALA A 34 13.88 6.24 -11.14
N LEU A 35 14.86 5.77 -10.38
CA LEU A 35 14.73 4.71 -9.39
C LEU A 35 15.05 5.25 -8.00
N ALA A 36 14.16 5.03 -7.03
CA ALA A 36 14.43 5.43 -5.66
C ALA A 36 14.52 4.21 -4.73
N GLY A 37 15.57 4.17 -3.91
CA GLY A 37 15.79 3.20 -2.84
C GLY A 37 16.10 3.92 -1.53
N HIS A 38 16.26 3.16 -0.44
CA HIS A 38 16.64 3.75 0.86
C HIS A 38 18.13 3.51 1.14
N LYS A 39 18.47 2.37 1.75
CA LYS A 39 19.84 1.99 2.13
C LYS A 39 20.39 0.77 1.36
N GLN A 40 19.61 0.17 0.47
CA GLN A 40 20.04 -1.00 -0.30
C GLN A 40 20.79 -0.57 -1.58
N THR A 41 21.91 0.14 -1.42
CA THR A 41 22.68 0.75 -2.52
C THR A 41 23.16 -0.26 -3.54
N ALA A 42 23.66 -1.43 -3.12
CA ALA A 42 24.09 -2.49 -4.03
C ALA A 42 22.95 -3.07 -4.89
N LYS A 43 21.73 -3.16 -4.35
CA LYS A 43 20.55 -3.60 -5.12
C LYS A 43 20.11 -2.52 -6.10
N LEU A 44 20.08 -1.26 -5.65
CA LEU A 44 19.74 -0.11 -6.50
C LEU A 44 20.75 0.03 -7.64
N ALA A 45 22.06 -0.15 -7.37
CA ALA A 45 23.08 -0.10 -8.41
C ALA A 45 22.84 -1.13 -9.52
N ARG A 46 22.53 -2.39 -9.17
CA ARG A 46 22.17 -3.41 -10.18
C ARG A 46 20.97 -3.00 -11.03
N GLN A 47 19.96 -2.39 -10.41
CA GLN A 47 18.80 -1.87 -11.13
C GLN A 47 19.19 -0.72 -12.06
N CYS A 48 20.04 0.21 -11.61
CA CYS A 48 20.54 1.32 -12.45
C CYS A 48 21.37 0.80 -13.65
N ILE A 49 22.23 -0.17 -13.45
CA ILE A 49 23.03 -0.79 -14.52
C ILE A 49 22.13 -1.44 -15.58
N GLN A 50 21.06 -2.12 -15.13
CA GLN A 50 20.12 -2.83 -16.01
C GLN A 50 19.20 -1.89 -16.77
N PHE A 51 18.60 -0.91 -16.10
CA PHE A 51 17.53 -0.06 -16.66
C PHE A 51 18.04 1.31 -17.15
N ARG A 52 19.26 1.69 -16.78
CA ARG A 52 19.91 2.97 -17.14
C ARG A 52 18.99 4.18 -16.96
N PRO A 53 18.41 4.39 -15.77
CA PRO A 53 17.59 5.57 -15.51
C PRO A 53 18.44 6.84 -15.58
N ASP A 54 17.79 7.98 -15.79
CA ASP A 54 18.45 9.28 -15.74
C ASP A 54 18.91 9.59 -14.30
N PHE A 55 18.10 9.21 -13.29
CA PHE A 55 18.36 9.50 -11.88
C PHE A 55 18.21 8.25 -10.98
N ALA A 56 19.00 8.24 -9.90
CA ALA A 56 18.84 7.34 -8.77
C ALA A 56 18.77 8.13 -7.46
N VAL A 57 17.74 7.89 -6.63
CA VAL A 57 17.56 8.63 -5.37
C VAL A 57 17.72 7.69 -4.18
N VAL A 58 18.52 8.11 -3.19
CA VAL A 58 18.79 7.40 -1.95
C VAL A 58 18.45 8.24 -0.72
N ALA A 59 18.51 7.64 0.47
CA ALA A 59 18.07 8.26 1.71
C ALA A 59 18.89 9.51 2.10
N ASP A 60 20.23 9.42 2.00
CA ASP A 60 21.16 10.39 2.53
C ASP A 60 22.46 10.44 1.70
N GLU A 61 23.31 11.41 2.03
CA GLU A 61 24.58 11.64 1.34
C GLU A 61 25.57 10.46 1.44
N SER A 62 25.54 9.72 2.53
CA SER A 62 26.41 8.54 2.70
C SER A 62 26.03 7.45 1.71
N ALA A 63 24.72 7.14 1.62
CA ALA A 63 24.21 6.19 0.63
C ALA A 63 24.42 6.68 -0.82
N ALA A 64 24.39 8.01 -1.05
CA ALA A 64 24.66 8.58 -2.36
C ALA A 64 26.12 8.40 -2.77
N ALA A 65 27.07 8.62 -1.86
CA ALA A 65 28.50 8.40 -2.10
C ALA A 65 28.78 6.93 -2.46
N ASP A 66 28.23 5.98 -1.68
CA ASP A 66 28.37 4.55 -1.92
C ASP A 66 27.81 4.14 -3.28
N LEU A 67 26.59 4.59 -3.61
CA LEU A 67 25.96 4.28 -4.88
C LEU A 67 26.73 4.87 -6.07
N LYS A 68 27.17 6.12 -5.96
CA LYS A 68 27.96 6.81 -6.99
C LYS A 68 29.28 6.10 -7.27
N ALA A 69 29.96 5.62 -6.24
CA ALA A 69 31.20 4.86 -6.40
C ALA A 69 30.98 3.57 -7.20
N ILE A 70 29.90 2.81 -6.90
CA ILE A 70 29.53 1.59 -7.64
C ILE A 70 29.21 1.92 -9.11
N LEU A 71 28.34 2.90 -9.36
CA LEU A 71 27.90 3.24 -10.71
C LEU A 71 29.07 3.78 -11.58
N THR A 72 29.99 4.53 -10.98
CA THR A 72 31.19 5.03 -11.67
C THR A 72 32.09 3.86 -12.07
N ALA A 73 32.32 2.89 -11.20
CA ALA A 73 33.13 1.71 -11.50
C ALA A 73 32.55 0.86 -12.63
N GLU A 74 31.23 0.82 -12.76
CA GLU A 74 30.48 0.07 -13.78
C GLU A 74 30.18 0.89 -15.06
N GLY A 75 30.66 2.14 -15.16
CA GLY A 75 30.41 3.01 -16.30
C GLY A 75 28.92 3.33 -16.55
N CYS A 76 28.12 3.36 -15.47
CA CYS A 76 26.70 3.69 -15.54
C CYS A 76 26.51 5.20 -15.43
N PRO A 77 25.83 5.88 -16.39
CA PRO A 77 25.72 7.33 -16.43
C PRO A 77 24.67 7.92 -15.51
N THR A 78 23.93 7.08 -14.76
CA THR A 78 22.85 7.51 -13.87
C THR A 78 23.34 8.54 -12.85
N GLU A 79 22.68 9.69 -12.77
CA GLU A 79 22.95 10.71 -11.77
C GLU A 79 22.38 10.29 -10.41
N VAL A 80 23.16 10.46 -9.33
CA VAL A 80 22.75 10.06 -7.96
C VAL A 80 22.37 11.29 -7.18
N LEU A 81 21.14 11.28 -6.67
CA LEU A 81 20.54 12.30 -5.80
C LEU A 81 20.23 11.72 -4.43
N SER A 82 20.03 12.58 -3.44
CA SER A 82 19.70 12.15 -2.07
C SER A 82 18.62 13.01 -1.41
N GLY A 83 17.91 12.39 -0.45
CA GLY A 83 17.00 13.06 0.45
C GLY A 83 15.58 13.27 -0.08
N ARG A 84 14.76 13.89 0.78
CA ARG A 84 13.31 14.04 0.55
C ARG A 84 12.97 14.90 -0.67
N GLN A 85 13.69 16.00 -0.88
CA GLN A 85 13.41 16.89 -1.99
C GLN A 85 13.66 16.20 -3.34
N ALA A 86 14.73 15.44 -3.46
CA ALA A 86 15.03 14.68 -4.67
C ALA A 86 13.91 13.65 -5.01
N LEU A 87 13.27 13.02 -4.01
CA LEU A 87 12.12 12.15 -4.23
C LEU A 87 10.91 12.91 -4.82
N ILE A 88 10.68 14.14 -4.35
CA ILE A 88 9.62 15.02 -4.84
C ILE A 88 9.93 15.44 -6.29
N ASP A 89 11.16 15.84 -6.56
CA ASP A 89 11.59 16.34 -7.86
C ASP A 89 11.46 15.27 -8.95
N VAL A 90 11.95 14.04 -8.70
CA VAL A 90 11.84 12.95 -9.68
C VAL A 90 10.42 12.39 -9.82
N ALA A 91 9.55 12.59 -8.84
CA ALA A 91 8.13 12.21 -8.92
C ALA A 91 7.31 13.24 -9.72
N SER A 92 7.72 14.51 -9.72
CA SER A 92 6.99 15.62 -10.34
C SER A 92 7.62 16.13 -11.63
N ALA A 93 8.72 15.51 -12.09
CA ALA A 93 9.44 15.92 -13.30
C ALA A 93 8.55 15.95 -14.55
N GLY A 94 8.79 16.92 -15.44
CA GLY A 94 7.97 17.13 -16.63
C GLY A 94 7.96 15.93 -17.58
N GLU A 95 9.09 15.24 -17.68
CA GLU A 95 9.33 14.09 -18.56
C GLU A 95 8.60 12.81 -18.13
N VAL A 96 8.16 12.74 -16.88
CA VAL A 96 7.53 11.55 -16.29
C VAL A 96 6.05 11.50 -16.63
N ASP A 97 5.59 10.38 -17.19
CA ASP A 97 4.18 10.10 -17.45
C ASP A 97 3.49 9.46 -16.24
N GLY A 98 4.22 8.61 -15.52
CA GLY A 98 3.66 7.86 -14.40
C GLY A 98 4.65 7.57 -13.29
N VAL A 99 4.13 7.48 -12.05
CA VAL A 99 4.91 7.25 -10.83
C VAL A 99 4.40 6.01 -10.11
N MET A 100 5.26 5.01 -9.95
CA MET A 100 5.00 3.88 -9.06
C MET A 100 5.31 4.30 -7.62
N CYS A 101 4.28 4.47 -6.81
CA CYS A 101 4.38 4.89 -5.42
C CYS A 101 4.45 3.66 -4.49
N ALA A 102 5.66 3.17 -4.21
CA ALA A 102 5.90 1.96 -3.42
C ALA A 102 6.83 2.19 -2.20
N ILE A 103 6.92 3.43 -1.72
CA ILE A 103 7.58 3.75 -0.43
C ILE A 103 6.57 3.43 0.68
N VAL A 104 6.95 2.58 1.62
CA VAL A 104 6.10 2.12 2.72
C VAL A 104 5.88 3.24 3.76
N GLY A 105 4.66 3.31 4.32
CA GLY A 105 4.30 4.24 5.38
C GLY A 105 4.04 5.68 4.90
N ALA A 106 3.79 6.59 5.84
CA ALA A 106 3.49 8.00 5.56
C ALA A 106 4.65 8.74 4.85
N ALA A 107 5.87 8.18 4.83
CA ALA A 107 7.04 8.76 4.18
C ALA A 107 6.88 8.91 2.65
N GLY A 108 6.05 8.11 2.01
CA GLY A 108 5.76 8.18 0.58
C GLY A 108 4.77 9.30 0.18
N LEU A 109 4.01 9.82 1.13
CA LEU A 109 2.93 10.78 0.87
C LEU A 109 3.40 12.07 0.15
N PRO A 110 4.49 12.76 0.56
CA PRO A 110 4.88 14.01 -0.10
C PRO A 110 5.21 13.86 -1.58
N SER A 111 5.93 12.80 -1.97
CA SER A 111 6.28 12.56 -3.37
C SER A 111 5.07 12.09 -4.20
N ALA A 112 4.18 11.30 -3.63
CA ALA A 112 2.93 10.91 -4.28
C ALA A 112 2.01 12.12 -4.50
N LEU A 113 1.90 13.02 -3.51
CA LEU A 113 1.11 14.25 -3.63
C LEU A 113 1.69 15.20 -4.68
N ALA A 114 3.02 15.32 -4.76
CA ALA A 114 3.68 16.13 -5.79
C ALA A 114 3.41 15.59 -7.21
N ALA A 115 3.40 14.26 -7.37
CA ALA A 115 2.99 13.62 -8.63
C ALA A 115 1.53 13.93 -8.98
N ALA A 116 0.62 13.89 -7.99
CA ALA A 116 -0.79 14.23 -8.16
C ALA A 116 -0.98 15.69 -8.60
N GLN A 117 -0.26 16.62 -7.97
CA GLN A 117 -0.25 18.06 -8.35
C GLN A 117 0.21 18.32 -9.78
N LYS A 118 0.97 17.40 -10.37
CA LYS A 118 1.45 17.49 -11.76
C LYS A 118 0.61 16.67 -12.74
N GLY A 119 -0.54 16.16 -12.33
CA GLY A 119 -1.46 15.43 -13.20
C GLY A 119 -0.92 14.08 -13.72
N LYS A 120 0.04 13.46 -13.01
CA LYS A 120 0.67 12.21 -13.44
C LYS A 120 -0.27 11.01 -13.27
N ALA A 121 0.02 9.91 -13.99
CA ALA A 121 -0.53 8.62 -13.64
C ALA A 121 0.15 8.11 -12.36
N ILE A 122 -0.63 7.81 -11.33
CA ILE A 122 -0.15 7.37 -10.03
C ILE A 122 -0.48 5.90 -9.84
N TYR A 123 0.53 5.04 -9.91
CA TYR A 123 0.43 3.62 -9.61
C TYR A 123 0.58 3.45 -8.11
N LEU A 124 -0.54 3.46 -7.38
CA LEU A 124 -0.55 3.57 -5.93
C LEU A 124 -0.44 2.18 -5.28
N ALA A 125 0.73 1.91 -4.71
CA ALA A 125 1.00 0.71 -3.90
C ALA A 125 1.16 1.04 -2.40
N ASN A 126 1.23 2.31 -2.07
CA ASN A 126 1.32 2.82 -0.71
C ASN A 126 -0.06 3.21 -0.22
N LYS A 127 -0.74 2.29 0.45
CA LYS A 127 -2.09 2.51 1.00
C LYS A 127 -2.12 3.58 2.08
N GLU A 128 -1.01 3.76 2.81
CA GLU A 128 -0.90 4.74 3.87
C GLU A 128 -1.08 6.18 3.34
N THR A 129 -0.80 6.42 2.07
CA THR A 129 -1.10 7.72 1.41
C THR A 129 -2.58 8.09 1.51
N LEU A 130 -3.48 7.14 1.24
CA LEU A 130 -4.93 7.39 1.32
C LEU A 130 -5.48 7.25 2.73
N VAL A 131 -4.85 6.44 3.57
CA VAL A 131 -5.23 6.35 4.99
C VAL A 131 -4.93 7.66 5.72
N VAL A 132 -3.76 8.25 5.48
CA VAL A 132 -3.32 9.48 6.16
C VAL A 132 -3.94 10.73 5.55
N ALA A 133 -4.07 10.79 4.23
CA ALA A 133 -4.40 12.02 3.50
C ALA A 133 -5.43 11.77 2.38
N GLY A 134 -6.36 10.84 2.54
CA GLY A 134 -7.23 10.37 1.46
C GLY A 134 -8.03 11.50 0.79
N GLU A 135 -8.71 12.34 1.57
CA GLU A 135 -9.46 13.48 1.06
C GLU A 135 -8.56 14.44 0.30
N LEU A 136 -7.51 14.95 0.94
CA LEU A 136 -6.54 15.87 0.33
C LEU A 136 -5.93 15.31 -0.95
N PHE A 137 -5.55 14.03 -0.93
CA PHE A 137 -4.90 13.38 -2.06
C PHE A 137 -5.86 13.20 -3.25
N MET A 138 -7.07 12.70 -3.01
CA MET A 138 -8.05 12.47 -4.08
C MET A 138 -8.60 13.79 -4.65
N GLU A 139 -8.79 14.82 -3.84
CA GLU A 139 -9.13 16.17 -4.31
C GLU A 139 -8.01 16.76 -5.17
N THR A 140 -6.76 16.66 -4.71
CA THR A 140 -5.59 17.12 -5.47
C THR A 140 -5.48 16.38 -6.79
N ALA A 141 -5.63 15.06 -6.80
CA ALA A 141 -5.59 14.25 -8.02
C ALA A 141 -6.68 14.68 -9.02
N ARG A 142 -7.92 14.84 -8.55
CA ARG A 142 -9.04 15.27 -9.38
C ARG A 142 -8.85 16.68 -9.94
N ALA A 143 -8.41 17.62 -9.10
CA ALA A 143 -8.20 19.03 -9.50
C ALA A 143 -7.12 19.18 -10.58
N ASN A 144 -6.15 18.27 -10.64
CA ASN A 144 -5.03 18.32 -11.58
C ASN A 144 -5.11 17.26 -12.69
N GLY A 145 -6.20 16.51 -12.80
CA GLY A 145 -6.38 15.48 -13.82
C GLY A 145 -5.43 14.27 -13.66
N ALA A 146 -4.89 14.04 -12.47
CA ALA A 146 -4.09 12.86 -12.16
C ALA A 146 -4.97 11.60 -12.10
N ARG A 147 -4.45 10.49 -12.64
CA ARG A 147 -5.14 9.20 -12.58
C ARG A 147 -4.56 8.36 -11.46
N VAL A 148 -5.35 8.01 -10.46
CA VAL A 148 -4.94 7.12 -9.37
C VAL A 148 -5.32 5.69 -9.73
N LEU A 149 -4.32 4.83 -9.86
CA LEU A 149 -4.44 3.44 -10.29
C LEU A 149 -3.99 2.51 -9.16
N PRO A 150 -4.89 1.69 -8.59
CA PRO A 150 -4.56 0.87 -7.44
C PRO A 150 -3.65 -0.31 -7.81
N ILE A 151 -2.55 -0.45 -7.09
CA ILE A 151 -1.62 -1.58 -7.23
C ILE A 151 -1.87 -2.65 -6.17
N ASP A 152 -2.38 -2.29 -5.00
CA ASP A 152 -2.77 -3.28 -4.01
C ASP A 152 -3.74 -4.29 -4.62
N SER A 153 -3.51 -5.60 -4.39
CA SER A 153 -4.19 -6.66 -5.13
C SER A 153 -5.71 -6.64 -4.96
N GLU A 154 -6.20 -6.33 -3.79
CA GLU A 154 -7.62 -6.27 -3.47
C GLU A 154 -8.30 -5.08 -4.15
N HIS A 155 -7.68 -3.92 -4.12
CA HIS A 155 -8.22 -2.72 -4.79
C HIS A 155 -8.10 -2.85 -6.31
N ASN A 156 -7.02 -3.42 -6.80
CA ASN A 156 -6.88 -3.71 -8.22
C ASN A 156 -7.95 -4.70 -8.71
N ALA A 157 -8.28 -5.71 -7.90
CA ALA A 157 -9.35 -6.65 -8.20
C ALA A 157 -10.71 -5.95 -8.33
N VAL A 158 -11.04 -5.04 -7.41
CA VAL A 158 -12.24 -4.19 -7.49
C VAL A 158 -12.18 -3.37 -8.78
N PHE A 159 -11.08 -2.66 -9.03
CA PHE A 159 -10.90 -1.81 -10.21
C PHE A 159 -11.06 -2.58 -11.53
N GLN A 160 -10.66 -3.86 -11.58
CA GLN A 160 -10.81 -4.71 -12.77
C GLN A 160 -12.27 -5.13 -13.07
N VAL A 161 -13.12 -5.18 -12.06
CA VAL A 161 -14.52 -5.64 -12.18
C VAL A 161 -15.55 -4.51 -12.12
N LEU A 162 -15.10 -3.28 -11.84
CA LEU A 162 -15.91 -2.08 -12.01
C LEU A 162 -16.16 -1.76 -13.48
N PRO A 163 -17.26 -1.07 -13.83
CA PRO A 163 -17.46 -0.54 -15.17
C PRO A 163 -16.30 0.33 -15.62
N ARG A 164 -15.95 0.32 -16.92
CA ARG A 164 -14.81 1.08 -17.45
C ARG A 164 -14.97 2.59 -17.33
N ASP A 165 -16.21 3.04 -17.30
CA ASP A 165 -16.62 4.44 -17.15
C ASP A 165 -16.95 4.80 -15.70
N TYR A 166 -16.49 3.99 -14.74
CA TYR A 166 -16.66 4.29 -13.33
C TYR A 166 -15.84 5.53 -12.94
N GLU A 167 -16.54 6.61 -12.68
CA GLU A 167 -15.89 7.87 -12.29
C GLU A 167 -15.98 8.15 -10.79
N ALA A 168 -17.12 8.01 -10.18
CA ALA A 168 -17.32 8.06 -8.73
C ALA A 168 -18.76 7.70 -8.36
N GLY A 169 -18.92 6.98 -7.26
CA GLY A 169 -20.23 6.68 -6.67
C GLY A 169 -20.87 5.39 -7.19
N LEU A 170 -21.17 4.51 -6.25
CA LEU A 170 -21.68 3.17 -6.51
C LEU A 170 -23.06 3.19 -7.18
N ASP A 171 -23.91 4.15 -6.78
CA ASP A 171 -25.32 4.18 -7.16
C ASP A 171 -25.55 4.39 -8.66
N ALA A 172 -24.74 5.22 -9.31
CA ALA A 172 -24.83 5.50 -10.73
C ALA A 172 -24.56 4.26 -11.60
N HIS A 173 -23.79 3.30 -11.06
CA HIS A 173 -23.37 2.10 -11.76
C HIS A 173 -24.11 0.82 -11.31
N GLY A 174 -25.16 0.96 -10.50
CA GLY A 174 -25.92 -0.18 -9.99
C GLY A 174 -25.14 -1.09 -9.06
N ILE A 175 -24.11 -0.56 -8.38
CA ILE A 175 -23.30 -1.29 -7.41
C ILE A 175 -23.97 -1.20 -6.04
N ASP A 176 -24.11 -2.35 -5.38
CA ASP A 176 -24.65 -2.47 -4.03
C ASP A 176 -23.56 -2.34 -2.97
N SER A 177 -22.50 -3.14 -3.08
CA SER A 177 -21.39 -3.12 -2.14
C SER A 177 -20.07 -3.60 -2.76
N ILE A 178 -18.96 -3.23 -2.13
CA ILE A 178 -17.60 -3.74 -2.41
C ILE A 178 -17.20 -4.69 -1.30
N ILE A 179 -16.70 -5.87 -1.67
CA ILE A 179 -16.32 -6.93 -0.75
C ILE A 179 -14.82 -7.18 -0.89
N LEU A 180 -14.04 -6.76 0.12
CA LEU A 180 -12.61 -7.03 0.18
C LEU A 180 -12.38 -8.41 0.79
N THR A 181 -11.54 -9.23 0.15
CA THR A 181 -11.13 -10.51 0.73
C THR A 181 -9.88 -10.35 1.59
N ALA A 182 -9.71 -11.22 2.56
CA ALA A 182 -8.53 -11.29 3.42
C ALA A 182 -8.11 -12.74 3.62
N SER A 183 -6.81 -13.03 3.69
CA SER A 183 -6.34 -14.39 4.04
C SER A 183 -6.71 -14.80 5.47
N GLY A 184 -6.91 -13.81 6.36
CA GLY A 184 -7.09 -14.03 7.80
C GLY A 184 -5.76 -14.11 8.56
N GLY A 185 -4.62 -14.06 7.85
CA GLY A 185 -3.29 -14.10 8.44
C GLY A 185 -2.91 -15.46 9.05
N PRO A 186 -1.71 -15.56 9.67
CA PRO A 186 -1.19 -16.82 10.21
C PRO A 186 -1.92 -17.32 11.46
N PHE A 187 -2.77 -16.50 12.09
CA PHE A 187 -3.42 -16.83 13.36
C PHE A 187 -4.94 -16.98 13.25
N LEU A 188 -5.45 -17.20 12.04
CA LEU A 188 -6.89 -17.33 11.78
C LEU A 188 -7.56 -18.38 12.65
N ASP A 189 -6.95 -19.54 12.80
CA ASP A 189 -7.50 -20.70 13.53
C ASP A 189 -6.74 -20.98 14.86
N LYS A 190 -5.80 -20.08 15.28
CA LYS A 190 -5.05 -20.23 16.53
C LYS A 190 -5.94 -19.96 17.75
N ASP A 191 -5.79 -20.73 18.85
CA ASP A 191 -6.54 -20.48 20.09
C ASP A 191 -6.21 -19.07 20.65
N LEU A 192 -7.26 -18.33 21.07
CA LEU A 192 -7.09 -16.98 21.62
C LEU A 192 -6.25 -16.96 22.90
N THR A 193 -6.28 -18.02 23.69
CA THR A 193 -5.46 -18.15 24.91
C THR A 193 -3.96 -18.20 24.65
N GLU A 194 -3.57 -18.46 23.41
CA GLU A 194 -2.16 -18.49 22.98
C GLU A 194 -1.66 -17.19 22.37
N PHE A 195 -2.52 -16.17 22.23
CA PHE A 195 -2.16 -14.91 21.54
C PHE A 195 -1.09 -14.12 22.28
N ASP A 196 -1.05 -14.19 23.61
CA ASP A 196 -0.01 -13.52 24.42
C ASP A 196 1.41 -14.07 24.15
N SER A 197 1.50 -15.31 23.68
CA SER A 197 2.76 -15.98 23.36
C SER A 197 3.24 -15.82 21.91
N ILE A 198 2.49 -15.09 21.07
CA ILE A 198 2.85 -14.86 19.67
C ILE A 198 4.14 -14.05 19.59
N THR A 199 5.12 -14.60 18.85
CA THR A 199 6.42 -13.93 18.63
C THR A 199 6.46 -13.18 17.29
N PRO A 200 7.36 -12.19 17.14
CA PRO A 200 7.59 -11.54 15.87
C PRO A 200 7.91 -12.51 14.73
N GLU A 201 8.69 -13.55 15.01
CA GLU A 201 9.08 -14.56 14.03
C GLU A 201 7.89 -15.40 13.52
N GLN A 202 6.85 -15.57 14.35
CA GLN A 202 5.61 -16.22 13.95
C GLN A 202 4.72 -15.27 13.15
N ALA A 203 4.59 -14.01 13.60
CA ALA A 203 3.72 -13.02 12.99
C ALA A 203 4.15 -12.60 11.57
N VAL A 204 5.45 -12.69 11.25
CA VAL A 204 5.95 -12.37 9.90
C VAL A 204 5.82 -13.51 8.89
N LYS A 205 5.36 -14.70 9.30
CA LYS A 205 5.16 -15.85 8.42
C LYS A 205 3.75 -15.85 7.83
N HIS A 206 3.56 -15.11 6.72
CA HIS A 206 2.28 -15.13 6.01
C HIS A 206 2.09 -16.45 5.25
N PRO A 207 0.86 -17.07 5.26
CA PRO A 207 0.63 -18.37 4.63
C PRO A 207 0.79 -18.37 3.10
N ASN A 208 0.41 -17.28 2.41
CA ASN A 208 0.30 -17.25 0.95
C ASN A 208 1.24 -16.22 0.28
N TRP A 209 1.68 -15.18 1.00
CA TRP A 209 2.43 -14.06 0.44
C TRP A 209 3.81 -13.92 1.07
N SER A 210 4.80 -13.60 0.25
CA SER A 210 6.12 -13.14 0.75
C SER A 210 6.11 -11.61 0.82
N MET A 211 6.01 -11.07 2.02
CA MET A 211 5.83 -9.65 2.26
C MET A 211 6.88 -9.08 3.22
N GLY A 212 6.96 -7.73 3.28
CA GLY A 212 7.76 -7.03 4.27
C GLY A 212 7.28 -7.30 5.70
N ARG A 213 8.16 -7.13 6.69
CA ARG A 213 7.86 -7.47 8.10
C ARG A 213 6.67 -6.71 8.66
N LYS A 214 6.54 -5.39 8.38
CA LYS A 214 5.43 -4.54 8.88
C LYS A 214 4.09 -5.04 8.36
N ILE A 215 3.95 -5.18 7.05
CA ILE A 215 2.69 -5.61 6.43
C ILE A 215 2.31 -7.05 6.80
N SER A 216 3.29 -7.92 7.11
CA SER A 216 3.01 -9.28 7.61
C SER A 216 2.37 -9.26 9.00
N VAL A 217 2.84 -8.38 9.90
CA VAL A 217 2.20 -8.17 11.22
C VAL A 217 0.82 -7.54 11.05
N ASP A 218 0.67 -6.56 10.14
CA ASP A 218 -0.64 -5.97 9.83
C ASP A 218 -1.63 -7.03 9.30
N SER A 219 -1.16 -7.99 8.51
CA SER A 219 -1.97 -9.12 8.07
C SER A 219 -2.36 -10.04 9.25
N ALA A 220 -1.40 -10.30 10.16
CA ALA A 220 -1.63 -11.14 11.34
C ALA A 220 -2.66 -10.53 12.31
N THR A 221 -2.72 -9.21 12.42
CA THR A 221 -3.70 -8.46 13.24
C THR A 221 -4.97 -8.12 12.48
N MET A 222 -5.05 -8.38 11.17
CA MET A 222 -6.07 -7.87 10.23
C MET A 222 -6.08 -6.33 10.10
N MET A 223 -5.09 -5.60 10.64
CA MET A 223 -4.95 -4.17 10.39
C MET A 223 -4.70 -3.87 8.92
N ASN A 224 -3.96 -4.74 8.19
CA ASN A 224 -3.78 -4.56 6.75
C ASN A 224 -5.13 -4.40 6.04
N LYS A 225 -6.11 -5.26 6.37
CA LYS A 225 -7.46 -5.17 5.80
C LYS A 225 -8.21 -3.94 6.31
N GLY A 226 -7.94 -3.50 7.54
CA GLY A 226 -8.47 -2.25 8.07
C GLY A 226 -7.97 -1.03 7.29
N LEU A 227 -6.67 -0.95 6.98
CA LEU A 227 -6.11 0.11 6.15
C LEU A 227 -6.66 0.08 4.73
N GLU A 228 -6.86 -1.11 4.18
CA GLU A 228 -7.45 -1.32 2.85
C GLU A 228 -8.91 -0.89 2.77
N LEU A 229 -9.71 -1.03 3.83
CA LEU A 229 -11.07 -0.49 3.89
C LEU A 229 -11.06 1.04 3.72
N ILE A 230 -10.16 1.73 4.43
CA ILE A 230 -10.02 3.19 4.34
C ILE A 230 -9.53 3.59 2.95
N GLU A 231 -8.59 2.85 2.37
CA GLU A 231 -8.12 3.09 1.01
C GLU A 231 -9.25 2.90 -0.02
N ALA A 232 -10.05 1.82 0.08
CA ALA A 232 -11.19 1.56 -0.80
C ALA A 232 -12.26 2.65 -0.71
N HIS A 233 -12.53 3.17 0.50
CA HIS A 233 -13.43 4.30 0.70
C HIS A 233 -13.06 5.49 -0.19
N TRP A 234 -11.78 5.86 -0.21
CA TRP A 234 -11.29 6.99 -0.98
C TRP A 234 -11.16 6.69 -2.48
N LEU A 235 -10.59 5.55 -2.85
CA LEU A 235 -10.37 5.17 -4.25
C LEU A 235 -11.67 5.08 -5.05
N PHE A 236 -12.69 4.47 -4.44
CA PHE A 236 -13.95 4.16 -5.12
C PHE A 236 -15.10 5.06 -4.68
N ALA A 237 -14.84 6.12 -3.88
CA ALA A 237 -15.89 6.95 -3.27
C ALA A 237 -17.02 6.08 -2.67
N CYS A 238 -16.63 4.96 -2.03
CA CYS A 238 -17.54 3.98 -1.47
C CYS A 238 -17.88 4.35 -0.02
N PRO A 239 -19.17 4.53 0.33
CA PRO A 239 -19.56 4.76 1.73
C PRO A 239 -19.12 3.62 2.64
N PRO A 240 -18.76 3.91 3.90
CA PRO A 240 -18.27 2.89 4.84
C PRO A 240 -19.22 1.71 5.08
N ASP A 241 -20.52 1.94 5.07
CA ASP A 241 -21.58 0.94 5.25
C ASP A 241 -21.76 0.00 4.02
N LYS A 242 -21.16 0.35 2.88
CA LYS A 242 -21.12 -0.46 1.66
C LYS A 242 -19.78 -1.18 1.44
N LEU A 243 -18.87 -1.12 2.41
CA LEU A 243 -17.60 -1.84 2.42
C LEU A 243 -17.68 -3.06 3.33
N GLU A 244 -17.52 -4.23 2.76
CA GLU A 244 -17.57 -5.51 3.48
C GLU A 244 -16.19 -6.19 3.47
N VAL A 245 -15.90 -6.99 4.51
CA VAL A 245 -14.72 -7.86 4.55
C VAL A 245 -15.17 -9.30 4.70
N VAL A 246 -14.57 -10.17 3.90
CA VAL A 246 -14.69 -11.62 4.06
C VAL A 246 -13.31 -12.26 4.14
N ILE A 247 -13.17 -13.26 4.99
CA ILE A 247 -11.94 -14.07 5.06
C ILE A 247 -12.02 -15.16 3.99
N HIS A 248 -10.98 -15.21 3.14
CA HIS A 248 -10.78 -16.19 2.10
C HIS A 248 -9.35 -16.75 2.18
N PRO A 249 -9.13 -17.84 2.94
CA PRO A 249 -7.80 -18.32 3.27
C PRO A 249 -6.94 -18.71 2.07
N GLN A 250 -7.58 -19.15 0.96
CA GLN A 250 -6.87 -19.55 -0.25
C GLN A 250 -6.26 -18.37 -1.01
N SER A 251 -6.75 -17.13 -0.77
CA SER A 251 -6.28 -15.90 -1.42
C SER A 251 -6.26 -15.94 -2.96
N VAL A 252 -7.20 -16.70 -3.55
CA VAL A 252 -7.38 -16.84 -5.01
C VAL A 252 -8.35 -15.79 -5.53
N VAL A 253 -9.46 -15.54 -4.81
CA VAL A 253 -10.36 -14.42 -5.05
C VAL A 253 -9.78 -13.22 -4.33
N HIS A 254 -9.35 -12.19 -5.08
CA HIS A 254 -8.70 -11.03 -4.51
C HIS A 254 -9.68 -9.97 -3.99
N SER A 255 -10.83 -9.78 -4.65
CA SER A 255 -11.98 -9.00 -4.17
C SER A 255 -13.19 -9.21 -5.07
N MET A 256 -14.33 -8.68 -4.64
CA MET A 256 -15.62 -8.82 -5.34
C MET A 256 -16.42 -7.51 -5.30
N VAL A 257 -17.29 -7.33 -6.29
CA VAL A 257 -18.28 -6.26 -6.35
C VAL A 257 -19.67 -6.88 -6.48
N ARG A 258 -20.58 -6.52 -5.59
CA ARG A 258 -21.98 -6.92 -5.62
C ARG A 258 -22.80 -5.86 -6.35
N TYR A 259 -23.63 -6.29 -7.28
CA TYR A 259 -24.52 -5.44 -8.05
C TYR A 259 -25.98 -5.57 -7.59
N ARG A 260 -26.81 -4.57 -7.86
CA ARG A 260 -28.23 -4.49 -7.45
C ARG A 260 -29.11 -5.60 -8.03
N ASP A 261 -28.72 -6.16 -9.16
CA ASP A 261 -29.40 -7.30 -9.79
C ASP A 261 -29.12 -8.64 -9.09
N GLY A 262 -28.31 -8.62 -8.02
CA GLY A 262 -27.88 -9.80 -7.27
C GLY A 262 -26.60 -10.46 -7.80
N SER A 263 -26.03 -9.96 -8.91
CA SER A 263 -24.76 -10.48 -9.43
C SER A 263 -23.58 -10.10 -8.52
N VAL A 264 -22.60 -11.01 -8.46
CA VAL A 264 -21.30 -10.73 -7.83
C VAL A 264 -20.20 -10.99 -8.85
N LEU A 265 -19.43 -9.95 -9.17
CA LEU A 265 -18.25 -10.08 -10.02
C LEU A 265 -17.00 -10.14 -9.16
N ALA A 266 -16.07 -11.02 -9.51
CA ALA A 266 -14.83 -11.27 -8.77
C ALA A 266 -13.64 -11.34 -9.72
N GLN A 267 -12.49 -10.85 -9.27
CA GLN A 267 -11.22 -11.11 -9.94
C GLN A 267 -10.50 -12.23 -9.20
N LEU A 268 -10.04 -13.21 -9.96
CA LEU A 268 -9.31 -14.38 -9.47
C LEU A 268 -7.91 -14.40 -10.11
N GLY A 269 -6.93 -14.89 -9.35
CA GLY A 269 -5.57 -15.07 -9.85
C GLY A 269 -4.64 -15.71 -8.82
N ASN A 270 -3.45 -16.07 -9.26
CA ASN A 270 -2.37 -16.45 -8.36
C ASN A 270 -1.93 -15.23 -7.53
N PRO A 271 -1.52 -15.40 -6.27
CA PRO A 271 -1.05 -14.32 -5.41
C PRO A 271 0.34 -13.81 -5.88
N ASP A 272 0.32 -12.93 -6.87
CA ASP A 272 1.53 -12.35 -7.49
C ASP A 272 1.27 -10.88 -7.88
N MET A 273 2.08 -9.97 -7.31
CA MET A 273 1.92 -8.53 -7.53
C MET A 273 2.19 -8.08 -8.96
N ARG A 274 2.83 -8.90 -9.80
CA ARG A 274 3.02 -8.57 -11.21
C ARG A 274 1.70 -8.50 -11.98
N THR A 275 0.66 -9.23 -11.53
CA THR A 275 -0.67 -9.16 -12.15
C THR A 275 -1.30 -7.77 -12.04
N PRO A 276 -1.52 -7.18 -10.85
CA PRO A 276 -2.07 -5.83 -10.73
C PRO A 276 -1.15 -4.76 -11.33
N ILE A 277 0.17 -4.92 -11.23
CA ILE A 277 1.15 -4.01 -11.82
C ILE A 277 1.01 -4.00 -13.36
N ALA A 278 1.02 -5.19 -13.98
CA ALA A 278 0.88 -5.30 -15.44
C ALA A 278 -0.48 -4.78 -15.93
N TYR A 279 -1.54 -5.02 -15.16
CA TYR A 279 -2.87 -4.48 -15.49
C TYR A 279 -2.85 -2.94 -15.54
N CYS A 280 -2.35 -2.29 -14.49
CA CYS A 280 -2.34 -0.83 -14.42
C CYS A 280 -1.37 -0.20 -15.43
N LEU A 281 -0.16 -0.75 -15.58
CA LEU A 281 0.82 -0.26 -16.56
C LEU A 281 0.36 -0.46 -18.01
N GLY A 282 -0.40 -1.51 -18.27
CA GLY A 282 -0.84 -1.87 -19.63
C GLY A 282 -2.05 -1.09 -20.12
N LEU A 283 -2.82 -0.43 -19.25
CA LEU A 283 -4.09 0.22 -19.61
C LEU A 283 -3.98 1.09 -20.86
N PRO A 284 -4.99 1.01 -21.77
CA PRO A 284 -6.23 0.27 -21.68
C PRO A 284 -6.13 -1.23 -22.07
N GLU A 285 -4.94 -1.71 -22.43
CA GLU A 285 -4.70 -3.09 -22.84
C GLU A 285 -4.29 -3.97 -21.66
N ARG A 286 -4.37 -5.31 -21.83
CA ARG A 286 -3.77 -6.26 -20.92
C ARG A 286 -2.44 -6.75 -21.48
N ILE A 287 -1.35 -6.47 -20.77
CA ILE A 287 0.00 -6.89 -21.14
C ILE A 287 0.43 -8.11 -20.34
N SER A 288 1.42 -8.85 -20.84
CA SER A 288 1.95 -10.01 -20.13
C SER A 288 2.62 -9.64 -18.82
N SER A 289 2.15 -10.20 -17.73
CA SER A 289 2.77 -10.05 -16.41
C SER A 289 3.91 -11.04 -16.15
N GLY A 290 3.97 -12.13 -16.92
CA GLY A 290 4.86 -13.27 -16.67
C GLY A 290 4.38 -14.18 -15.52
N VAL A 291 3.18 -13.97 -15.00
CA VAL A 291 2.54 -14.83 -14.00
C VAL A 291 1.89 -16.01 -14.68
N ALA A 292 2.05 -17.22 -14.12
CA ALA A 292 1.38 -18.41 -14.61
C ALA A 292 -0.15 -18.26 -14.47
N PRO A 293 -0.95 -18.77 -15.42
CA PRO A 293 -2.39 -18.79 -15.28
C PRO A 293 -2.82 -19.60 -14.07
N LEU A 294 -4.00 -19.25 -13.53
CA LEU A 294 -4.61 -19.99 -12.44
C LEU A 294 -5.01 -21.38 -12.93
N ASP A 295 -4.59 -22.40 -12.20
CA ASP A 295 -4.90 -23.79 -12.51
C ASP A 295 -6.15 -24.24 -11.74
N PHE A 296 -7.26 -24.40 -12.47
CA PHE A 296 -8.53 -24.83 -11.90
C PHE A 296 -8.59 -26.33 -11.56
N GLU A 297 -7.67 -27.15 -12.09
CA GLU A 297 -7.62 -28.58 -11.78
C GLU A 297 -7.06 -28.83 -10.37
N THR A 298 -6.17 -27.93 -9.91
CA THR A 298 -5.58 -28.00 -8.56
C THR A 298 -6.41 -27.27 -7.50
N LEU A 299 -7.36 -26.41 -7.93
CA LEU A 299 -8.24 -25.66 -7.05
C LEU A 299 -9.39 -26.55 -6.57
N SER A 300 -9.29 -27.07 -5.34
CA SER A 300 -10.30 -27.98 -4.80
C SER A 300 -11.55 -27.26 -4.26
N ALA A 301 -11.38 -26.10 -3.60
CA ALA A 301 -12.48 -25.33 -3.02
C ALA A 301 -12.11 -23.86 -2.78
N LEU A 302 -13.08 -22.99 -2.85
CA LEU A 302 -13.02 -21.61 -2.39
C LEU A 302 -13.91 -21.47 -1.16
N THR A 303 -13.34 -21.05 -0.03
CA THR A 303 -14.06 -20.93 1.23
C THR A 303 -14.07 -19.49 1.71
N PHE A 304 -15.20 -19.11 2.32
CA PHE A 304 -15.41 -17.74 2.82
C PHE A 304 -15.94 -17.78 4.24
N ARG A 305 -15.42 -16.89 5.11
CA ARG A 305 -15.84 -16.77 6.52
C ARG A 305 -16.02 -15.29 6.86
N ARG A 306 -16.89 -14.99 7.82
CA ARG A 306 -16.96 -13.66 8.42
C ARG A 306 -15.77 -13.43 9.34
N PRO A 307 -15.16 -12.22 9.35
CA PRO A 307 -14.12 -11.90 10.33
C PRO A 307 -14.71 -11.83 11.74
N ASP A 308 -13.99 -12.39 12.71
CA ASP A 308 -14.30 -12.23 14.14
C ASP A 308 -13.61 -11.00 14.69
N LEU A 309 -14.34 -9.93 14.96
CA LEU A 309 -13.82 -8.65 15.46
C LEU A 309 -13.31 -8.72 16.90
N ARG A 310 -13.61 -9.82 17.67
CA ARG A 310 -12.99 -10.06 18.97
C ARG A 310 -11.57 -10.61 18.80
N ARG A 311 -11.41 -11.51 17.84
CA ARG A 311 -10.10 -12.05 17.44
C ARG A 311 -9.21 -11.00 16.79
N PHE A 312 -9.80 -10.13 15.99
CA PHE A 312 -9.12 -9.10 15.21
C PHE A 312 -9.57 -7.67 15.61
N PRO A 313 -9.23 -7.22 16.83
CA PRO A 313 -9.66 -5.89 17.31
C PRO A 313 -9.09 -4.75 16.47
N CYS A 314 -7.95 -4.93 15.81
CA CYS A 314 -7.40 -3.92 14.89
C CYS A 314 -8.31 -3.65 13.69
N LEU A 315 -8.99 -4.67 13.15
CA LEU A 315 -9.98 -4.48 12.09
C LEU A 315 -11.19 -3.66 12.58
N ARG A 316 -11.65 -3.92 13.82
CA ARG A 316 -12.72 -3.13 14.43
C ARG A 316 -12.33 -1.67 14.59
N LEU A 317 -11.12 -1.41 15.12
CA LEU A 317 -10.59 -0.04 15.29
C LEU A 317 -10.47 0.70 13.95
N ALA A 318 -10.14 -0.01 12.86
CA ALA A 318 -10.10 0.59 11.53
C ALA A 318 -11.51 0.99 11.02
N TYR A 319 -12.53 0.17 11.24
CA TYR A 319 -13.93 0.56 10.96
C TYR A 319 -14.35 1.78 11.78
N GLU A 320 -14.00 1.81 13.07
CA GLU A 320 -14.30 2.94 13.96
C GLU A 320 -13.61 4.22 13.47
N ALA A 321 -12.32 4.16 13.12
CA ALA A 321 -11.57 5.30 12.61
C ALA A 321 -12.09 5.79 11.24
N MET A 322 -12.45 4.86 10.34
CA MET A 322 -13.05 5.20 9.04
C MET A 322 -14.38 5.92 9.21
N ASN A 323 -15.25 5.43 10.11
CA ASN A 323 -16.55 6.06 10.39
C ASN A 323 -16.41 7.41 11.10
N ALA A 324 -15.41 7.59 11.96
CA ALA A 324 -15.14 8.87 12.61
C ALA A 324 -14.63 9.92 11.62
N GLY A 325 -13.90 9.50 10.59
CA GLY A 325 -13.35 10.42 9.58
C GLY A 325 -12.29 11.39 10.11
N GLY A 326 -12.10 12.51 9.41
CA GLY A 326 -11.15 13.54 9.79
C GLY A 326 -9.73 12.99 10.03
N MET A 327 -9.15 13.29 11.20
CA MET A 327 -7.79 12.86 11.57
C MET A 327 -7.70 11.42 12.11
N ALA A 328 -8.84 10.76 12.39
CA ALA A 328 -8.83 9.44 13.02
C ALA A 328 -8.08 8.36 12.19
N PRO A 329 -8.20 8.27 10.86
CA PRO A 329 -7.41 7.33 10.07
C PRO A 329 -5.90 7.61 10.11
N CYS A 330 -5.49 8.89 10.13
CA CYS A 330 -4.08 9.28 10.28
C CYS A 330 -3.52 8.81 11.63
N VAL A 331 -4.26 9.02 12.71
CA VAL A 331 -3.89 8.59 14.06
C VAL A 331 -3.82 7.07 14.16
N LEU A 332 -4.81 6.36 13.59
CA LEU A 332 -4.82 4.89 13.49
C LEU A 332 -3.53 4.38 12.86
N ASN A 333 -3.16 4.94 11.70
CA ASN A 333 -1.96 4.52 10.97
C ASN A 333 -0.67 4.79 11.76
N ALA A 334 -0.50 5.99 12.30
CA ALA A 334 0.68 6.38 13.07
C ALA A 334 0.85 5.52 14.34
N ALA A 335 -0.24 5.28 15.07
CA ALA A 335 -0.25 4.42 16.24
C ALA A 335 0.06 2.97 15.89
N ASN A 336 -0.53 2.45 14.80
CA ASN A 336 -0.26 1.10 14.32
C ASN A 336 1.20 0.91 13.91
N GLU A 337 1.77 1.81 13.12
CA GLU A 337 3.19 1.72 12.71
C GLU A 337 4.11 1.69 13.93
N THR A 338 3.84 2.53 14.94
CA THR A 338 4.63 2.59 16.19
C THR A 338 4.47 1.33 17.02
N ALA A 339 3.25 0.80 17.15
CA ALA A 339 2.99 -0.43 17.90
C ALA A 339 3.61 -1.66 17.22
N VAL A 340 3.49 -1.76 15.89
CA VAL A 340 4.10 -2.85 15.11
C VAL A 340 5.62 -2.82 15.20
N GLU A 341 6.25 -1.64 15.14
CA GLU A 341 7.70 -1.49 15.32
C GLU A 341 8.11 -1.97 16.72
N ALA A 342 7.42 -1.55 17.77
CA ALA A 342 7.68 -1.97 19.14
C ALA A 342 7.52 -3.48 19.33
N PHE A 343 6.48 -4.08 18.74
CA PHE A 343 6.31 -5.54 18.75
C PHE A 343 7.46 -6.26 18.02
N LEU A 344 7.86 -5.80 16.85
CA LEU A 344 8.97 -6.38 16.08
C LEU A 344 10.30 -6.28 16.82
N ASN A 345 10.46 -5.26 17.65
CA ASN A 345 11.62 -5.07 18.53
C ASN A 345 11.49 -5.81 19.88
N LYS A 346 10.37 -6.53 20.11
CA LYS A 346 10.09 -7.28 21.36
C LYS A 346 9.91 -6.37 22.59
N GLU A 347 9.51 -5.12 22.40
CA GLU A 347 9.22 -4.15 23.47
C GLU A 347 7.81 -4.36 24.06
N ILE A 348 6.86 -4.87 23.23
CA ILE A 348 5.48 -5.18 23.61
C ILE A 348 5.06 -6.55 23.07
N ARG A 349 3.97 -7.12 23.61
CA ARG A 349 3.37 -8.36 23.11
C ARG A 349 2.51 -8.10 21.87
N PHE A 350 2.18 -9.15 21.14
CA PHE A 350 1.24 -9.09 20.01
C PHE A 350 -0.12 -8.53 20.41
N THR A 351 -0.63 -8.95 21.58
CA THR A 351 -1.91 -8.52 22.15
C THR A 351 -1.93 -7.04 22.58
N ASP A 352 -0.79 -6.41 22.78
CA ASP A 352 -0.68 -5.01 23.17
C ASP A 352 -0.84 -4.04 21.97
N ILE A 353 -0.74 -4.53 20.72
CA ILE A 353 -0.84 -3.68 19.51
C ILE A 353 -2.19 -2.96 19.47
N ALA A 354 -3.31 -3.67 19.61
CA ALA A 354 -4.63 -3.06 19.56
C ALA A 354 -4.91 -2.08 20.71
N PRO A 355 -4.55 -2.35 21.97
CA PRO A 355 -4.61 -1.38 23.07
C PRO A 355 -3.83 -0.07 22.82
N VAL A 356 -2.62 -0.14 22.24
CA VAL A 356 -1.86 1.07 21.87
C VAL A 356 -2.64 1.93 20.89
N ILE A 357 -3.21 1.30 19.85
CA ILE A 357 -3.98 2.01 18.83
C ILE A 357 -5.26 2.61 19.43
N ALA A 358 -6.00 1.82 20.22
CA ALA A 358 -7.22 2.28 20.88
C ALA A 358 -6.95 3.49 21.78
N HIS A 359 -5.88 3.44 22.60
CA HIS A 359 -5.48 4.57 23.44
C HIS A 359 -5.25 5.86 22.63
N CYS A 360 -4.59 5.77 21.48
CA CYS A 360 -4.35 6.94 20.64
C CYS A 360 -5.64 7.47 20.00
N LEU A 361 -6.58 6.60 19.63
CA LEU A 361 -7.85 6.99 19.05
C LEU A 361 -8.82 7.65 20.07
N GLU A 362 -8.66 7.37 21.37
CA GLU A 362 -9.44 8.02 22.44
C GLU A 362 -8.97 9.45 22.75
N GLN A 363 -7.79 9.85 22.29
CA GLN A 363 -7.26 11.18 22.49
C GLN A 363 -7.99 12.22 21.63
N LYS A 364 -8.00 13.49 22.08
CA LYS A 364 -8.50 14.59 21.26
C LYS A 364 -7.54 14.84 20.10
N PHE A 365 -8.09 14.85 18.90
CA PHE A 365 -7.38 15.28 17.70
C PHE A 365 -7.49 16.79 17.52
N SER A 366 -6.52 17.40 16.84
CA SER A 366 -6.68 18.79 16.43
C SER A 366 -7.75 18.88 15.33
N ASP A 367 -8.63 19.86 15.40
CA ASP A 367 -9.53 20.24 14.30
C ASP A 367 -8.72 20.92 13.17
N GLY A 368 -7.54 20.37 12.87
CA GLY A 368 -6.57 20.95 11.94
C GLY A 368 -7.12 21.09 10.53
N LEU A 369 -6.58 22.06 9.79
CA LEU A 369 -6.85 22.21 8.37
C LEU A 369 -6.47 20.93 7.64
N ASN A 370 -7.26 20.51 6.65
CA ASN A 370 -6.95 19.37 5.78
C ASN A 370 -5.83 19.74 4.80
N ASN A 371 -4.61 19.83 5.30
CA ASN A 371 -3.40 20.10 4.52
C ASN A 371 -2.26 19.21 4.99
N LEU A 372 -1.25 19.05 4.13
CA LEU A 372 -0.12 18.14 4.38
C LEU A 372 0.62 18.43 5.68
N GLU A 373 0.81 19.71 6.04
CA GLU A 373 1.54 20.09 7.26
C GLU A 373 0.79 19.65 8.52
N SER A 374 -0.52 19.92 8.59
CA SER A 374 -1.37 19.51 9.71
C SER A 374 -1.45 17.99 9.85
N LEU A 375 -1.54 17.26 8.73
CA LEU A 375 -1.57 15.80 8.72
C LEU A 375 -0.24 15.21 9.22
N LEU A 376 0.91 15.75 8.78
CA LEU A 376 2.21 15.31 9.25
C LEU A 376 2.45 15.68 10.72
N ALA A 377 1.97 16.81 11.18
CA ALA A 377 2.02 17.20 12.60
C ALA A 377 1.18 16.25 13.46
N GLN A 378 -0.02 15.89 13.01
CA GLN A 378 -0.90 14.94 13.71
C GLN A 378 -0.29 13.52 13.74
N ASP A 379 0.30 13.05 12.62
CA ASP A 379 1.03 11.77 12.57
C ASP A 379 2.16 11.76 13.61
N GLY A 380 2.98 12.83 13.66
CA GLY A 380 4.05 12.94 14.64
C GLY A 380 3.55 12.96 16.10
N TYR A 381 2.43 13.66 16.35
CA TYR A 381 1.81 13.69 17.68
C TYR A 381 1.30 12.29 18.08
N ALA A 382 0.59 11.60 17.19
CA ALA A 382 0.07 10.26 17.46
C ALA A 382 1.20 9.23 17.71
N ARG A 383 2.30 9.30 16.97
CA ARG A 383 3.49 8.47 17.21
C ARG A 383 4.07 8.70 18.62
N LYS A 384 4.15 9.95 19.04
CA LYS A 384 4.60 10.29 20.41
C LYS A 384 3.67 9.70 21.45
N GLN A 385 2.35 9.86 21.31
CA GLN A 385 1.35 9.30 22.23
C GLN A 385 1.46 7.77 22.31
N ALA A 386 1.59 7.09 21.16
CA ALA A 386 1.78 5.64 21.11
C ALA A 386 3.07 5.22 21.85
N ARG A 387 4.18 5.93 21.63
CA ARG A 387 5.46 5.63 22.29
C ARG A 387 5.39 5.88 23.81
N ASP A 388 4.73 6.95 24.25
CA ASP A 388 4.53 7.25 25.67
C ASP A 388 3.70 6.16 26.36
N TYR A 389 2.63 5.68 25.70
CA TYR A 389 1.81 4.59 26.21
C TYR A 389 2.59 3.27 26.30
N ILE A 390 3.36 2.91 25.26
CA ILE A 390 4.23 1.73 25.23
C ILE A 390 5.22 1.76 26.38
N ASN A 391 5.88 2.90 26.64
CA ASN A 391 6.81 3.06 27.74
C ASN A 391 6.13 2.89 29.12
N GLY A 392 4.84 3.13 29.20
CA GLY A 392 4.02 2.88 30.40
C GLY A 392 3.70 1.40 30.64
N LEU A 393 3.58 0.59 29.56
CA LEU A 393 3.34 -0.86 29.67
C LEU A 393 4.56 -1.63 30.19
N ALA A 394 5.76 -1.10 29.98
CA ALA A 394 7.02 -1.74 30.38
C ALA A 394 7.36 -1.57 31.87
N LYS A 395 6.52 -0.88 32.65
CA LYS A 395 6.66 -0.67 34.10
C LYS A 395 5.69 -1.56 34.86
#